data_f0bdc99d2f6f0fc9c9f0bea1dccca44e
#
_entry.id   f0bdc99d2f6f0fc9c9f0bea1dccca44e
#
_cell.length_a   1.000
_cell.length_b   1.000
_cell.length_c   1.000
_cell.angle_alpha   90.00
_cell.angle_beta   90.00
_cell.angle_gamma   90.00
#
_symmetry.space_group_name_H-M   'P 1'
#
loop_
_entity.id
_entity.type
_entity.pdbx_description
1 polymer ?
#
loop_
_entity_poly.entity_id
_entity_poly.type
_entity_poly.pdbx_seq_one_letter_code
_entity_poly.pdbx_strand_id
1 'polypeptide(L)'
;MVSEKSSIFVNMNEQYEILMELLGAGVGTKDRFCAKPTDAEWRWLHAEAVRQSVVGVAFAGLEHIPAASRDTDEPDNTPDIISKPPTDLLMRWTMEEQRLRALNAKFDAEARRLTELFDSLGLYSVILKGQGNAMFYPEAAPRTPGDIDIYVEGGKSEVLKVLRREELLDEHDTPSYHHAHMKTGKSGIIIEVHYRPSSGLSTPWRNRRFQRILNEEIKKSKMTDKGFRVPTATFNLLMQLAHIQRHFINSGIGLRQIIDFCYVIKNADASEVQHCSKLLQGLGMKRVAQAVMWIASELLGFTFHTRLAYPSQRWGEMLLAHIVNDGNFGQFAESEGYTFVHRIAVEQLRKLRLMPMCPSEVVWGELRYITEVLRTMPERISKRRLALGNRKLRTVDM
;
A
#
# COMPACT_ATOMS: atom_id res chain seq x y z
N MET A 1 -18.47 6.89 -31.88
CA MET A 1 -17.66 5.97 -31.07
C MET A 1 -16.85 6.65 -29.93
N VAL A 2 -17.18 7.87 -29.56
CA VAL A 2 -16.52 8.63 -28.46
C VAL A 2 -17.45 8.78 -27.23
N SER A 3 -18.75 8.48 -27.38
CA SER A 3 -19.75 8.73 -26.32
C SER A 3 -19.96 7.56 -25.33
N GLU A 4 -19.61 6.32 -25.69
CA GLU A 4 -19.83 5.16 -24.78
C GLU A 4 -18.73 4.98 -23.74
N LYS A 5 -17.50 5.45 -24.02
CA LYS A 5 -16.42 5.40 -23.02
C LYS A 5 -16.61 6.42 -21.89
N SER A 6 -17.38 7.47 -22.14
CA SER A 6 -17.71 8.49 -21.13
C SER A 6 -18.72 7.98 -20.10
N SER A 7 -19.64 7.08 -20.48
CA SER A 7 -20.68 6.58 -19.58
C SER A 7 -20.17 5.53 -18.57
N ILE A 8 -19.20 4.70 -18.96
CA ILE A 8 -18.59 3.70 -18.04
C ILE A 8 -17.73 4.39 -16.97
N PHE A 9 -17.05 5.47 -17.34
CA PHE A 9 -16.27 6.27 -16.38
C PHE A 9 -17.17 7.04 -15.40
N VAL A 10 -18.31 7.52 -15.83
CA VAL A 10 -19.26 8.27 -14.97
C VAL A 10 -19.94 7.34 -13.97
N ASN A 11 -20.39 6.14 -14.36
CA ASN A 11 -21.02 5.19 -13.43
C ASN A 11 -20.04 4.55 -12.43
N MET A 12 -18.79 4.31 -12.83
CA MET A 12 -17.75 3.88 -11.88
C MET A 12 -17.37 4.99 -10.91
N ASN A 13 -17.51 6.25 -11.29
CA ASN A 13 -17.23 7.39 -10.41
C ASN A 13 -18.21 7.47 -9.23
N GLU A 14 -19.49 7.26 -9.43
CA GLU A 14 -20.52 7.43 -8.38
C GLU A 14 -20.34 6.45 -7.22
N GLN A 15 -20.13 5.16 -7.47
CA GLN A 15 -19.88 4.16 -6.43
C GLN A 15 -18.56 4.43 -5.68
N TYR A 16 -17.52 4.89 -6.39
CA TYR A 16 -16.27 5.27 -5.79
C TYR A 16 -16.35 6.57 -5.00
N GLU A 17 -17.18 7.52 -5.41
CA GLU A 17 -17.47 8.73 -4.63
C GLU A 17 -18.11 8.36 -3.28
N ILE A 18 -19.09 7.45 -3.28
CA ILE A 18 -19.70 6.91 -2.05
C ILE A 18 -18.64 6.20 -1.18
N LEU A 19 -17.77 5.37 -1.78
CA LEU A 19 -16.69 4.72 -1.05
C LEU A 19 -15.72 5.74 -0.43
N MET A 20 -15.32 6.77 -1.18
CA MET A 20 -14.43 7.82 -0.66
C MET A 20 -15.09 8.64 0.45
N GLU A 21 -16.39 8.87 0.37
CA GLU A 21 -17.13 9.52 1.46
C GLU A 21 -17.13 8.66 2.72
N LEU A 22 -17.42 7.36 2.59
CA LEU A 22 -17.39 6.41 3.70
C LEU A 22 -15.99 6.29 4.33
N LEU A 23 -14.95 6.21 3.49
CA LEU A 23 -13.56 6.20 3.96
C LEU A 23 -13.17 7.52 4.61
N GLY A 24 -13.60 8.66 4.05
CA GLY A 24 -13.37 9.99 4.63
C GLY A 24 -13.97 10.09 6.04
N ALA A 25 -15.18 9.56 6.26
CA ALA A 25 -15.77 9.46 7.59
C ALA A 25 -14.94 8.54 8.49
N GLY A 26 -14.55 7.35 8.01
CA GLY A 26 -13.77 6.37 8.79
C GLY A 26 -12.34 6.83 9.15
N VAL A 27 -11.71 7.70 8.35
CA VAL A 27 -10.42 8.31 8.72
C VAL A 27 -10.56 9.61 9.52
N GLY A 28 -11.80 10.04 9.82
CA GLY A 28 -12.09 11.22 10.62
C GLY A 28 -11.81 12.55 9.89
N THR A 29 -11.94 12.59 8.57
CA THR A 29 -11.84 13.79 7.75
C THR A 29 -13.21 14.37 7.39
N LYS A 30 -14.27 13.55 7.50
CA LYS A 30 -15.68 13.93 7.34
C LYS A 30 -16.44 13.55 8.62
N ASP A 31 -17.26 14.46 9.09
CA ASP A 31 -18.04 14.27 10.33
C ASP A 31 -19.25 13.35 10.11
N ARG A 32 -19.73 13.23 8.88
CA ARG A 32 -20.94 12.47 8.53
C ARG A 32 -20.76 11.71 7.21
N PHE A 33 -21.40 10.55 7.14
CA PHE A 33 -21.64 9.82 5.90
C PHE A 33 -23.10 10.06 5.47
N CYS A 34 -23.30 10.78 4.38
CA CYS A 34 -24.62 11.26 3.95
C CYS A 34 -25.18 10.50 2.75
N ALA A 35 -24.38 9.72 2.03
CA ALA A 35 -24.85 8.89 0.93
C ALA A 35 -25.91 7.89 1.41
N LYS A 36 -26.82 7.53 0.53
CA LYS A 36 -27.93 6.57 0.80
C LYS A 36 -27.80 5.34 -0.09
N PRO A 37 -26.77 4.48 0.11
CA PRO A 37 -26.60 3.29 -0.72
C PRO A 37 -27.77 2.32 -0.61
N THR A 38 -28.11 1.70 -1.72
CA THR A 38 -29.00 0.54 -1.79
C THR A 38 -28.32 -0.69 -1.18
N ASP A 39 -29.07 -1.76 -0.91
CA ASP A 39 -28.50 -3.03 -0.43
C ASP A 39 -27.41 -3.59 -1.34
N ALA A 40 -27.59 -3.45 -2.65
CA ALA A 40 -26.61 -3.89 -3.64
C ALA A 40 -25.31 -3.05 -3.57
N GLU A 41 -25.44 -1.74 -3.42
CA GLU A 41 -24.30 -0.82 -3.27
C GLU A 41 -23.58 -1.04 -1.94
N TRP A 42 -24.27 -1.31 -0.84
CA TRP A 42 -23.64 -1.70 0.42
C TRP A 42 -22.79 -2.97 0.28
N ARG A 43 -23.28 -3.98 -0.43
CA ARG A 43 -22.52 -5.21 -0.69
C ARG A 43 -21.30 -4.95 -1.57
N TRP A 44 -21.45 -4.06 -2.55
CA TRP A 44 -20.34 -3.63 -3.39
C TRP A 44 -19.29 -2.83 -2.59
N LEU A 45 -19.72 -1.87 -1.76
CA LEU A 45 -18.84 -1.08 -0.89
C LEU A 45 -18.00 -1.98 0.02
N HIS A 46 -18.62 -2.97 0.64
CA HIS A 46 -17.93 -3.95 1.47
C HIS A 46 -16.90 -4.75 0.65
N ALA A 47 -17.31 -5.32 -0.48
CA ALA A 47 -16.44 -6.12 -1.33
C ALA A 47 -15.25 -5.30 -1.83
N GLU A 48 -15.50 -4.04 -2.21
CA GLU A 48 -14.44 -3.13 -2.65
C GLU A 48 -13.52 -2.70 -1.51
N ALA A 49 -14.04 -2.45 -0.31
CA ALA A 49 -13.22 -2.17 0.87
C ALA A 49 -12.29 -3.35 1.23
N VAL A 50 -12.75 -4.58 1.06
CA VAL A 50 -11.91 -5.79 1.17
C VAL A 50 -10.84 -5.81 0.08
N ARG A 51 -11.23 -5.59 -1.18
CA ARG A 51 -10.33 -5.57 -2.35
C ARG A 51 -9.23 -4.53 -2.22
N GLN A 52 -9.54 -3.36 -1.63
CA GLN A 52 -8.61 -2.27 -1.38
C GLN A 52 -7.88 -2.39 -0.02
N SER A 53 -8.15 -3.43 0.76
CA SER A 53 -7.60 -3.65 2.11
C SER A 53 -7.87 -2.51 3.09
N VAL A 54 -9.06 -1.90 3.01
CA VAL A 54 -9.51 -0.77 3.85
C VAL A 54 -10.82 -1.09 4.60
N VAL A 55 -11.15 -2.37 4.75
CA VAL A 55 -12.41 -2.83 5.34
C VAL A 55 -12.64 -2.32 6.77
N GLY A 56 -11.59 -2.23 7.60
CA GLY A 56 -11.70 -1.68 8.95
C GLY A 56 -11.94 -0.16 8.95
N VAL A 57 -11.32 0.57 8.02
CA VAL A 57 -11.55 2.01 7.85
C VAL A 57 -12.98 2.27 7.37
N ALA A 58 -13.44 1.52 6.38
CA ALA A 58 -14.80 1.64 5.87
C ALA A 58 -15.83 1.27 6.95
N PHE A 59 -15.57 0.27 7.80
CA PHE A 59 -16.41 -0.07 8.94
C PHE A 59 -16.54 1.07 9.94
N ALA A 60 -15.42 1.72 10.29
CA ALA A 60 -15.44 2.90 11.16
C ALA A 60 -16.29 4.04 10.58
N GLY A 61 -16.35 4.17 9.26
CA GLY A 61 -17.21 5.14 8.58
C GLY A 61 -18.72 4.93 8.84
N LEU A 62 -19.13 3.70 9.18
CA LEU A 62 -20.53 3.40 9.50
C LEU A 62 -21.02 4.09 10.79
N GLU A 63 -20.10 4.38 11.72
CA GLU A 63 -20.42 5.10 12.96
C GLU A 63 -20.83 6.55 12.71
N HIS A 64 -20.50 7.08 11.52
CA HIS A 64 -20.80 8.44 11.08
C HIS A 64 -22.09 8.55 10.26
N ILE A 65 -22.86 7.46 10.14
CA ILE A 65 -24.21 7.49 9.57
C ILE A 65 -25.10 8.26 10.52
N PRO A 66 -25.80 9.34 10.10
CA PRO A 66 -26.67 10.11 10.98
C PRO A 66 -27.77 9.25 11.62
N ALA A 67 -28.07 9.47 12.89
CA ALA A 67 -29.24 8.88 13.50
C ALA A 67 -30.53 9.46 12.87
N ALA A 68 -31.62 8.66 12.79
CA ALA A 68 -32.91 9.18 12.35
C ALA A 68 -33.30 10.33 13.26
N SER A 69 -33.41 11.53 12.70
CA SER A 69 -33.97 12.67 13.43
C SER A 69 -35.46 12.42 13.62
N ARG A 70 -35.91 12.32 14.87
CA ARG A 70 -37.34 12.26 15.24
C ARG A 70 -37.97 13.64 15.39
N ASP A 71 -37.21 14.70 15.21
CA ASP A 71 -37.64 16.07 15.43
C ASP A 71 -37.70 16.84 14.10
N THR A 72 -38.84 16.81 13.46
CA THR A 72 -39.34 17.95 12.69
C THR A 72 -40.85 17.96 12.80
N ASP A 73 -41.40 19.00 13.43
CA ASP A 73 -42.81 19.42 13.39
C ASP A 73 -43.22 19.90 11.98
N GLU A 74 -42.58 19.43 10.93
CA GLU A 74 -42.91 19.70 9.55
C GLU A 74 -43.80 18.59 9.00
N PRO A 75 -44.94 18.91 8.35
CA PRO A 75 -45.92 17.93 7.90
C PRO A 75 -45.52 17.18 6.61
N ASP A 76 -44.27 17.22 6.16
CA ASP A 76 -43.84 16.43 5.01
C ASP A 76 -43.29 15.07 5.49
N ASN A 77 -44.22 14.14 5.57
CA ASN A 77 -44.14 12.80 6.14
C ASN A 77 -43.31 11.81 5.27
N THR A 78 -42.18 12.19 4.72
CA THR A 78 -41.19 11.23 4.24
C THR A 78 -40.19 10.98 5.35
N PRO A 79 -40.20 9.81 6.04
CA PRO A 79 -39.15 9.51 7.01
C PRO A 79 -37.82 9.54 6.25
N ASP A 80 -36.86 10.29 6.75
CA ASP A 80 -35.48 10.24 6.27
C ASP A 80 -35.03 8.79 6.39
N ILE A 81 -35.14 8.06 5.28
CA ILE A 81 -34.73 6.65 5.20
C ILE A 81 -33.21 6.64 5.36
N ILE A 82 -32.78 6.38 6.59
CA ILE A 82 -31.36 6.17 6.86
C ILE A 82 -30.97 4.87 6.17
N SER A 83 -30.13 4.98 5.15
CA SER A 83 -29.54 3.81 4.53
C SER A 83 -28.48 3.23 5.44
N LYS A 84 -28.72 2.00 5.92
CA LYS A 84 -27.75 1.20 6.69
C LYS A 84 -27.45 -0.09 5.94
N PRO A 85 -26.25 -0.68 6.15
CA PRO A 85 -25.97 -1.99 5.57
C PRO A 85 -27.02 -3.03 5.98
N PRO A 86 -27.38 -3.97 5.10
CA PRO A 86 -28.23 -5.12 5.45
C PRO A 86 -27.70 -5.85 6.68
N THR A 87 -28.60 -6.34 7.54
CA THR A 87 -28.23 -6.93 8.84
C THR A 87 -27.21 -8.06 8.71
N ASP A 88 -27.36 -8.94 7.72
CA ASP A 88 -26.42 -10.04 7.45
C ASP A 88 -25.02 -9.51 7.07
N LEU A 89 -24.96 -8.44 6.30
CA LEU A 89 -23.71 -7.78 5.91
C LEU A 89 -23.07 -7.07 7.11
N LEU A 90 -23.86 -6.34 7.91
CA LEU A 90 -23.38 -5.65 9.10
C LEU A 90 -22.77 -6.62 10.11
N MET A 91 -23.42 -7.77 10.35
CA MET A 91 -22.89 -8.82 11.22
C MET A 91 -21.54 -9.36 10.70
N ARG A 92 -21.45 -9.65 9.40
CA ARG A 92 -20.20 -10.10 8.77
C ARG A 92 -19.11 -9.05 8.93
N TRP A 93 -19.40 -7.81 8.65
CA TRP A 93 -18.43 -6.70 8.70
C TRP A 93 -17.95 -6.46 10.14
N THR A 94 -18.83 -6.56 11.12
CA THR A 94 -18.46 -6.52 12.55
C THR A 94 -17.49 -7.64 12.91
N MET A 95 -17.75 -8.86 12.46
CA MET A 95 -16.84 -9.99 12.71
C MET A 95 -15.48 -9.80 12.06
N GLU A 96 -15.42 -9.25 10.86
CA GLU A 96 -14.17 -8.92 10.15
C GLU A 96 -13.39 -7.84 10.90
N GLU A 97 -14.04 -6.82 11.39
CA GLU A 97 -13.42 -5.76 12.19
C GLU A 97 -12.80 -6.32 13.47
N GLN A 98 -13.54 -7.13 14.23
CA GLN A 98 -13.04 -7.79 15.44
C GLN A 98 -11.83 -8.70 15.13
N ARG A 99 -11.88 -9.42 14.01
CA ARG A 99 -10.75 -10.21 13.53
C ARG A 99 -9.54 -9.36 13.21
N LEU A 100 -9.71 -8.18 12.58
CA LEU A 100 -8.62 -7.26 12.29
C LEU A 100 -7.95 -6.74 13.56
N ARG A 101 -8.72 -6.41 14.62
CA ARG A 101 -8.16 -6.03 15.94
C ARG A 101 -7.29 -7.15 16.52
N ALA A 102 -7.82 -8.36 16.55
CA ALA A 102 -7.07 -9.51 17.05
C ALA A 102 -5.80 -9.78 16.23
N LEU A 103 -5.87 -9.62 14.91
CA LEU A 103 -4.70 -9.74 14.03
C LEU A 103 -3.66 -8.65 14.32
N ASN A 104 -4.06 -7.39 14.46
CA ASN A 104 -3.12 -6.31 14.77
C ASN A 104 -2.40 -6.56 16.09
N ALA A 105 -3.10 -7.01 17.14
CA ALA A 105 -2.48 -7.39 18.41
C ALA A 105 -1.43 -8.51 18.24
N LYS A 106 -1.72 -9.51 17.40
CA LYS A 106 -0.77 -10.57 17.03
C LYS A 106 0.46 -10.02 16.30
N PHE A 107 0.26 -9.12 15.36
CA PHE A 107 1.34 -8.50 14.60
C PHE A 107 2.22 -7.61 15.49
N ASP A 108 1.63 -6.87 16.44
CA ASP A 108 2.37 -6.07 17.43
C ASP A 108 3.25 -6.96 18.31
N ALA A 109 2.69 -8.07 18.81
CA ALA A 109 3.44 -9.03 19.61
C ALA A 109 4.61 -9.66 18.83
N GLU A 110 4.39 -10.00 17.56
CA GLU A 110 5.43 -10.56 16.69
C GLU A 110 6.51 -9.52 16.34
N ALA A 111 6.13 -8.27 16.07
CA ALA A 111 7.08 -7.18 15.83
C ALA A 111 7.99 -6.93 17.03
N ARG A 112 7.43 -6.98 18.26
CA ARG A 112 8.20 -6.91 19.51
C ARG A 112 9.17 -8.10 19.63
N ARG A 113 8.66 -9.32 19.48
CA ARG A 113 9.46 -10.56 19.54
C ARG A 113 10.64 -10.53 18.57
N LEU A 114 10.43 -10.06 17.35
CA LEU A 114 11.47 -9.92 16.34
C LEU A 114 12.52 -8.88 16.74
N THR A 115 12.10 -7.74 17.31
CA THR A 115 13.03 -6.73 17.81
C THR A 115 13.89 -7.30 18.94
N GLU A 116 13.29 -7.97 19.93
CA GLU A 116 14.00 -8.65 21.03
C GLU A 116 14.95 -9.72 20.52
N LEU A 117 14.53 -10.52 19.54
CA LEU A 117 15.37 -11.56 18.92
C LEU A 117 16.63 -10.95 18.30
N PHE A 118 16.49 -9.94 17.43
CA PHE A 118 17.65 -9.35 16.77
C PHE A 118 18.53 -8.57 17.73
N ASP A 119 17.98 -7.92 18.74
CA ASP A 119 18.75 -7.28 19.83
C ASP A 119 19.58 -8.32 20.60
N SER A 120 19.02 -9.50 20.92
CA SER A 120 19.74 -10.59 21.58
C SER A 120 20.89 -11.17 20.73
N LEU A 121 20.78 -11.06 19.41
CA LEU A 121 21.83 -11.45 18.45
C LEU A 121 22.85 -10.32 18.18
N GLY A 122 22.71 -9.18 18.87
CA GLY A 122 23.58 -8.01 18.68
C GLY A 122 23.33 -7.26 17.36
N LEU A 123 22.17 -7.39 16.76
CA LEU A 123 21.82 -6.78 15.50
C LEU A 123 20.75 -5.69 15.70
N TYR A 124 21.03 -4.49 15.22
CA TYR A 124 20.06 -3.41 15.24
C TYR A 124 18.95 -3.68 14.21
N SER A 125 17.68 -3.57 14.65
CA SER A 125 16.54 -3.84 13.80
C SER A 125 15.45 -2.78 13.92
N VAL A 126 14.66 -2.62 12.86
CA VAL A 126 13.59 -1.60 12.74
C VAL A 126 12.41 -2.17 11.95
N ILE A 127 11.20 -2.08 12.51
CA ILE A 127 9.97 -2.40 11.80
C ILE A 127 9.71 -1.28 10.78
N LEU A 128 9.63 -1.62 9.52
CA LEU A 128 9.50 -0.64 8.44
C LEU A 128 8.01 -0.30 8.21
N LYS A 129 7.28 -0.59 7.42
CA LYS A 129 5.86 -0.32 7.10
C LYS A 129 4.88 -0.93 8.16
N GLY A 130 3.80 -1.45 7.71
CA GLY A 130 2.89 -2.34 8.45
C GLY A 130 2.52 -1.80 9.83
N GLN A 131 3.05 -2.43 10.86
CA GLN A 131 2.76 -2.10 12.25
C GLN A 131 3.27 -0.72 12.68
N GLY A 132 4.36 -0.24 12.09
CA GLY A 132 4.81 1.14 12.29
C GLY A 132 3.79 2.17 11.82
N ASN A 133 3.12 1.91 10.69
CA ASN A 133 2.06 2.79 10.19
C ASN A 133 0.74 2.60 10.95
N ALA A 134 0.43 1.38 11.41
CA ALA A 134 -0.79 1.09 12.15
C ALA A 134 -0.93 1.91 13.43
N MET A 135 0.20 2.35 14.01
CA MET A 135 0.21 3.21 15.21
C MET A 135 -0.43 4.60 14.98
N PHE A 136 -0.50 5.05 13.74
CA PHE A 136 -1.09 6.35 13.39
C PHE A 136 -2.58 6.29 13.09
N TYR A 137 -3.15 5.07 12.96
CA TYR A 137 -4.57 4.90 12.69
C TYR A 137 -5.40 5.18 13.95
N PRO A 138 -6.60 5.76 13.82
CA PRO A 138 -7.56 5.82 14.91
C PRO A 138 -7.89 4.42 15.43
N GLU A 139 -8.13 4.29 16.72
CA GLU A 139 -8.49 3.00 17.34
C GLU A 139 -9.76 2.40 16.71
N ALA A 140 -10.73 3.24 16.36
CA ALA A 140 -11.98 2.82 15.72
C ALA A 140 -11.80 2.28 14.30
N ALA A 141 -10.68 2.59 13.62
CA ALA A 141 -10.41 2.24 12.22
C ALA A 141 -9.19 1.32 12.08
N PRO A 142 -9.28 0.03 12.44
CA PRO A 142 -8.14 -0.86 12.43
C PRO A 142 -7.59 -1.05 11.02
N ARG A 143 -6.27 -0.91 10.89
CA ARG A 143 -5.55 -1.15 9.64
C ARG A 143 -5.57 -2.63 9.29
N THR A 144 -5.80 -2.96 8.02
CA THR A 144 -5.64 -4.33 7.53
C THR A 144 -4.14 -4.69 7.47
N PRO A 145 -3.64 -5.64 8.28
CA PRO A 145 -2.25 -6.07 8.23
C PRO A 145 -1.97 -6.94 6.99
N GLY A 146 -0.71 -7.10 6.63
CA GLY A 146 -0.25 -7.96 5.53
C GLY A 146 0.90 -8.85 5.98
N ASP A 147 2.10 -8.32 5.93
CA ASP A 147 3.37 -8.94 6.30
C ASP A 147 4.10 -8.07 7.35
N ILE A 148 5.18 -8.60 7.91
CA ILE A 148 6.10 -7.81 8.73
C ILE A 148 7.39 -7.62 7.96
N ASP A 149 7.66 -6.37 7.58
CA ASP A 149 8.95 -5.95 7.05
C ASP A 149 9.85 -5.49 8.21
N ILE A 150 10.94 -6.17 8.46
CA ILE A 150 11.92 -5.78 9.47
C ILE A 150 13.29 -5.54 8.82
N TYR A 151 13.80 -4.31 8.94
CA TYR A 151 15.18 -4.01 8.57
C TYR A 151 16.13 -4.52 9.64
N VAL A 152 17.21 -5.15 9.21
CA VAL A 152 18.30 -5.63 10.09
C VAL A 152 19.62 -5.10 9.55
N GLU A 153 20.39 -4.41 10.41
CA GLU A 153 21.69 -3.86 10.07
C GLU A 153 22.73 -4.97 9.85
N GLY A 154 23.73 -4.72 8.99
CA GLY A 154 24.83 -5.67 8.70
C GLY A 154 24.97 -5.99 7.20
N GLY A 155 23.98 -5.65 6.40
CA GLY A 155 23.97 -5.93 4.96
C GLY A 155 23.69 -7.40 4.62
N LYS A 156 23.56 -7.70 3.32
CA LYS A 156 23.08 -9.01 2.84
C LYS A 156 23.91 -10.19 3.38
N SER A 157 25.24 -10.11 3.32
CA SER A 157 26.10 -11.23 3.68
C SER A 157 25.98 -11.60 5.17
N GLU A 158 26.06 -10.61 6.05
CA GLU A 158 26.03 -10.83 7.48
C GLU A 158 24.64 -11.25 7.97
N VAL A 159 23.59 -10.56 7.50
CA VAL A 159 22.22 -10.92 7.86
C VAL A 159 21.89 -12.34 7.43
N LEU A 160 22.22 -12.74 6.18
CA LEU A 160 21.96 -14.11 5.72
C LEU A 160 22.78 -15.15 6.48
N LYS A 161 24.01 -14.82 6.89
CA LYS A 161 24.84 -15.70 7.73
C LYS A 161 24.19 -15.94 9.09
N VAL A 162 23.69 -14.88 9.75
CA VAL A 162 22.98 -15.00 11.02
C VAL A 162 21.68 -15.79 10.84
N LEU A 163 20.83 -15.45 9.85
CA LEU A 163 19.59 -16.18 9.63
C LEU A 163 19.80 -17.68 9.37
N ARG A 164 20.88 -18.07 8.69
CA ARG A 164 21.22 -19.48 8.48
C ARG A 164 21.72 -20.14 9.75
N ARG A 165 22.62 -19.48 10.51
CA ARG A 165 23.17 -20.00 11.77
C ARG A 165 22.07 -20.26 12.80
N GLU A 166 21.10 -19.37 12.89
CA GLU A 166 19.97 -19.46 13.82
C GLU A 166 18.78 -20.28 13.24
N GLU A 167 18.97 -20.92 12.06
CA GLU A 167 17.94 -21.71 11.36
C GLU A 167 16.63 -20.95 11.09
N LEU A 168 16.72 -19.63 10.95
CA LEU A 168 15.57 -18.73 10.75
C LEU A 168 15.22 -18.49 9.27
N LEU A 169 16.17 -18.75 8.34
CA LEU A 169 15.95 -18.55 6.91
C LEU A 169 14.96 -19.60 6.36
N ASP A 170 14.00 -19.17 5.56
CA ASP A 170 13.16 -20.10 4.81
C ASP A 170 14.01 -20.84 3.78
N GLU A 171 14.02 -22.17 3.83
CA GLU A 171 14.83 -23.02 2.95
C GLU A 171 14.37 -23.00 1.48
N HIS A 172 13.13 -22.62 1.25
CA HIS A 172 12.54 -22.52 -0.09
C HIS A 172 12.67 -21.11 -0.68
N ASP A 173 13.13 -20.14 0.11
CA ASP A 173 13.31 -18.77 -0.36
C ASP A 173 14.60 -18.58 -1.13
N THR A 174 14.53 -17.73 -2.14
CA THR A 174 15.71 -17.21 -2.84
C THR A 174 15.90 -15.76 -2.44
N PRO A 175 16.90 -15.44 -1.60
CA PRO A 175 17.11 -14.08 -1.11
C PRO A 175 17.19 -13.06 -2.22
N SER A 176 16.30 -12.07 -2.19
CA SER A 176 16.16 -11.02 -3.19
C SER A 176 17.30 -9.98 -3.12
N TYR A 177 17.18 -8.87 -3.86
CA TYR A 177 18.12 -7.75 -3.78
C TYR A 177 18.11 -7.09 -2.39
N HIS A 178 16.98 -7.05 -1.69
CA HIS A 178 16.80 -6.23 -0.48
C HIS A 178 16.32 -7.00 0.74
N HIS A 179 15.67 -8.16 0.58
CA HIS A 179 15.15 -8.98 1.69
C HIS A 179 15.34 -10.49 1.47
N ALA A 180 15.08 -11.24 2.53
CA ALA A 180 14.87 -12.68 2.54
C ALA A 180 13.69 -13.01 3.46
N HIS A 181 13.00 -14.11 3.21
CA HIS A 181 11.92 -14.57 4.09
C HIS A 181 12.44 -15.39 5.27
N MET A 182 11.86 -15.17 6.44
CA MET A 182 12.05 -16.08 7.57
C MET A 182 11.10 -17.28 7.46
N LYS A 183 11.50 -18.39 8.06
CA LYS A 183 10.61 -19.54 8.28
C LYS A 183 9.33 -19.08 8.94
N THR A 184 8.20 -19.47 8.38
CA THR A 184 6.90 -19.15 8.95
C THR A 184 6.76 -19.85 10.31
N GLY A 185 6.68 -19.06 11.38
CA GLY A 185 6.49 -19.56 12.73
C GLY A 185 5.03 -19.98 13.02
N LYS A 186 4.75 -20.34 14.28
CA LYS A 186 3.39 -20.71 14.75
C LYS A 186 2.36 -19.58 14.56
N SER A 187 2.79 -18.35 14.43
CA SER A 187 1.92 -17.19 14.17
C SER A 187 1.29 -17.23 12.78
N GLY A 188 1.90 -17.90 11.81
CA GLY A 188 1.50 -17.87 10.41
C GLY A 188 1.75 -16.54 9.72
N ILE A 189 2.44 -15.60 10.36
CA ILE A 189 2.78 -14.28 9.83
C ILE A 189 3.98 -14.41 8.89
N ILE A 190 3.88 -13.83 7.70
CA ILE A 190 5.00 -13.73 6.75
C ILE A 190 5.94 -12.63 7.25
N ILE A 191 7.23 -12.93 7.34
CA ILE A 191 8.27 -12.02 7.81
C ILE A 191 9.31 -11.85 6.72
N GLU A 192 9.49 -10.61 6.25
CA GLU A 192 10.54 -10.19 5.33
C GLU A 192 11.67 -9.49 6.08
N VAL A 193 12.84 -10.13 6.15
CA VAL A 193 14.03 -9.55 6.76
C VAL A 193 14.79 -8.75 5.72
N HIS A 194 14.73 -7.44 5.82
CA HIS A 194 15.38 -6.50 4.93
C HIS A 194 16.81 -6.20 5.37
N TYR A 195 17.79 -6.50 4.53
CA TYR A 195 19.19 -6.07 4.71
C TYR A 195 19.52 -4.81 3.89
N ARG A 196 18.52 -4.26 3.20
CA ARG A 196 18.50 -2.92 2.61
C ARG A 196 17.17 -2.26 2.97
N PRO A 197 17.16 -0.96 3.26
CA PRO A 197 15.94 -0.30 3.75
C PRO A 197 14.79 -0.24 2.73
N SER A 198 15.07 -0.50 1.44
CA SER A 198 14.06 -0.49 0.38
C SER A 198 14.55 -1.28 -0.83
N SER A 199 13.61 -1.78 -1.63
CA SER A 199 13.86 -2.30 -2.99
C SER A 199 14.49 -1.27 -3.93
N GLY A 200 14.34 0.02 -3.61
CA GLY A 200 14.96 1.12 -4.34
C GLY A 200 14.17 1.65 -5.52
N LEU A 201 14.87 2.46 -6.33
CA LEU A 201 14.38 3.06 -7.57
C LEU A 201 15.04 2.38 -8.78
N SER A 202 14.35 2.38 -9.93
CA SER A 202 14.89 1.78 -11.14
C SER A 202 16.06 2.59 -11.71
N THR A 203 16.01 3.92 -11.60
CA THR A 203 17.04 4.84 -12.09
C THR A 203 18.31 4.77 -11.23
N PRO A 204 19.48 4.31 -11.74
CA PRO A 204 20.65 3.95 -10.93
C PRO A 204 21.19 5.07 -10.02
N TRP A 205 21.35 6.30 -10.54
CA TRP A 205 21.88 7.43 -9.75
C TRP A 205 20.87 7.94 -8.71
N ARG A 206 19.57 7.92 -9.03
CA ARG A 206 18.50 8.23 -8.07
C ARG A 206 18.47 7.18 -6.98
N ASN A 207 18.60 5.91 -7.34
CA ASN A 207 18.65 4.81 -6.36
C ASN A 207 19.84 4.95 -5.40
N ARG A 208 21.05 5.27 -5.90
CA ARG A 208 22.20 5.51 -5.03
C ARG A 208 21.94 6.62 -4.01
N ARG A 209 21.37 7.74 -4.47
CA ARG A 209 20.99 8.86 -3.59
C ARG A 209 19.90 8.46 -2.61
N PHE A 210 18.87 7.79 -3.07
CA PHE A 210 17.74 7.33 -2.27
C PHE A 210 18.18 6.37 -1.16
N GLN A 211 18.92 5.32 -1.50
CA GLN A 211 19.43 4.35 -0.51
C GLN A 211 20.35 5.02 0.52
N ARG A 212 21.17 6.01 0.14
CA ARG A 212 21.98 6.76 1.09
C ARG A 212 21.12 7.52 2.09
N ILE A 213 20.12 8.26 1.63
CA ILE A 213 19.18 8.97 2.51
C ILE A 213 18.48 8.01 3.46
N LEU A 214 17.96 6.90 2.95
CA LEU A 214 17.28 5.92 3.80
C LEU A 214 18.22 5.27 4.82
N ASN A 215 19.47 4.98 4.47
CA ASN A 215 20.47 4.44 5.40
C ASN A 215 20.88 5.45 6.48
N GLU A 216 20.84 6.74 6.21
CA GLU A 216 21.06 7.78 7.20
C GLU A 216 19.85 7.94 8.13
N GLU A 217 18.64 7.88 7.58
CA GLU A 217 17.40 8.05 8.34
C GLU A 217 17.07 6.84 9.22
N ILE A 218 17.34 5.62 8.77
CA ILE A 218 17.03 4.40 9.52
C ILE A 218 17.78 4.36 10.86
N LYS A 219 18.97 4.96 10.94
CA LYS A 219 19.78 5.05 12.18
C LYS A 219 19.16 5.98 13.23
N LYS A 220 18.20 6.83 12.84
CA LYS A 220 17.48 7.75 13.72
C LYS A 220 16.15 7.17 14.22
N SER A 221 15.88 5.88 13.95
CA SER A 221 14.65 5.23 14.37
C SER A 221 14.50 5.23 15.89
N LYS A 222 13.25 5.19 16.36
CA LYS A 222 12.92 5.31 17.78
C LYS A 222 12.20 4.06 18.27
N MET A 223 12.49 3.66 19.51
CA MET A 223 11.72 2.64 20.20
C MET A 223 10.33 3.17 20.51
N THR A 224 9.30 2.37 20.26
CA THR A 224 7.90 2.67 20.59
C THR A 224 7.54 2.08 21.95
N ASP A 225 6.41 2.53 22.50
CA ASP A 225 5.78 1.96 23.71
C ASP A 225 5.37 0.49 23.53
N LYS A 226 5.17 0.06 22.28
CA LYS A 226 4.85 -1.34 21.91
C LYS A 226 6.09 -2.25 21.90
N GLY A 227 7.30 -1.72 22.12
CA GLY A 227 8.54 -2.50 22.25
C GLY A 227 9.20 -2.89 20.93
N PHE A 228 8.97 -2.15 19.86
CA PHE A 228 9.70 -2.28 18.60
C PHE A 228 10.10 -0.89 18.06
N ARG A 229 11.17 -0.86 17.24
CA ARG A 229 11.65 0.40 16.64
C ARG A 229 10.92 0.71 15.36
N VAL A 230 10.65 2.00 15.14
CA VAL A 230 10.05 2.53 13.89
C VAL A 230 10.94 3.63 13.31
N PRO A 231 11.00 3.79 11.97
CA PRO A 231 11.82 4.81 11.34
C PRO A 231 11.22 6.21 11.49
N THR A 232 12.01 7.24 11.13
CA THR A 232 11.57 8.64 11.07
C THR A 232 10.45 8.86 10.06
N ALA A 233 9.70 9.95 10.20
CA ALA A 233 8.70 10.33 9.19
C ALA A 233 9.36 10.61 7.82
N THR A 234 10.55 11.21 7.79
CA THR A 234 11.34 11.39 6.56
C THR A 234 11.59 10.07 5.84
N PHE A 235 12.05 9.04 6.57
CA PHE A 235 12.23 7.71 6.00
C PHE A 235 10.92 7.17 5.44
N ASN A 236 9.85 7.17 6.24
CA ASN A 236 8.55 6.61 5.89
C ASN A 236 7.94 7.30 4.67
N LEU A 237 7.96 8.63 4.60
CA LEU A 237 7.44 9.39 3.46
C LEU A 237 8.15 9.04 2.16
N LEU A 238 9.47 9.00 2.17
CA LEU A 238 10.27 8.70 0.97
C LEU A 238 10.13 7.23 0.56
N MET A 239 10.20 6.31 1.52
CA MET A 239 10.12 4.87 1.26
C MET A 239 8.72 4.48 0.76
N GLN A 240 7.65 5.00 1.37
CA GLN A 240 6.28 4.71 0.93
C GLN A 240 5.98 5.30 -0.46
N LEU A 241 6.46 6.52 -0.79
CA LEU A 241 6.32 7.05 -2.14
C LEU A 241 7.05 6.18 -3.17
N ALA A 242 8.26 5.70 -2.86
CA ALA A 242 8.98 4.78 -3.74
C ALA A 242 8.23 3.45 -3.90
N HIS A 243 7.65 2.94 -2.81
CA HIS A 243 6.83 1.74 -2.80
C HIS A 243 5.55 1.91 -3.65
N ILE A 244 4.83 3.02 -3.46
CA ILE A 244 3.67 3.40 -4.28
C ILE A 244 4.06 3.47 -5.75
N GLN A 245 5.14 4.19 -6.09
CA GLN A 245 5.63 4.33 -7.46
C GLN A 245 5.97 2.98 -8.10
N ARG A 246 6.67 2.11 -7.37
CA ARG A 246 7.05 0.79 -7.84
C ARG A 246 5.83 -0.08 -8.13
N HIS A 247 4.89 -0.18 -7.18
CA HIS A 247 3.68 -0.98 -7.34
C HIS A 247 2.76 -0.42 -8.42
N PHE A 248 2.62 0.89 -8.50
CA PHE A 248 1.89 1.56 -9.58
C PHE A 248 2.43 1.17 -10.97
N ILE A 249 3.75 1.06 -11.13
CA ILE A 249 4.36 0.66 -12.41
C ILE A 249 4.21 -0.84 -12.67
N ASN A 250 4.37 -1.70 -11.65
CA ASN A 250 4.60 -3.13 -11.87
C ASN A 250 3.43 -4.05 -11.52
N SER A 251 2.66 -3.77 -10.46
CA SER A 251 1.72 -4.76 -9.92
C SER A 251 0.34 -4.22 -9.55
N GLY A 252 0.19 -2.93 -9.37
CA GLY A 252 -1.02 -2.31 -8.83
C GLY A 252 -0.85 -1.88 -7.38
N ILE A 253 -1.70 -0.95 -6.95
CA ILE A 253 -1.71 -0.33 -5.63
C ILE A 253 -3.15 -0.21 -5.13
N GLY A 254 -3.36 -0.31 -3.80
CA GLY A 254 -4.66 -0.13 -3.17
C GLY A 254 -4.76 1.15 -2.35
N LEU A 255 -5.98 1.45 -1.90
CA LEU A 255 -6.27 2.62 -1.06
C LEU A 255 -5.57 2.56 0.29
N ARG A 256 -5.28 1.35 0.81
CA ARG A 256 -4.55 1.19 2.06
C ARG A 256 -3.20 1.92 2.05
N GLN A 257 -2.44 1.81 0.96
CA GLN A 257 -1.14 2.47 0.85
C GLN A 257 -1.27 3.99 0.80
N ILE A 258 -2.36 4.50 0.23
CA ILE A 258 -2.66 5.94 0.22
C ILE A 258 -3.01 6.42 1.63
N ILE A 259 -3.87 5.69 2.35
CA ILE A 259 -4.26 6.03 3.73
C ILE A 259 -3.06 5.94 4.69
N ASP A 260 -2.23 4.88 4.59
CA ASP A 260 -0.97 4.74 5.32
C ASP A 260 -0.12 6.01 5.15
N PHE A 261 0.06 6.46 3.91
CA PHE A 261 0.84 7.65 3.58
C PHE A 261 0.23 8.94 4.17
N CYS A 262 -1.11 9.07 4.10
CA CYS A 262 -1.82 10.23 4.67
C CYS A 262 -1.59 10.35 6.18
N TYR A 263 -1.64 9.24 6.91
CA TYR A 263 -1.40 9.25 8.35
C TYR A 263 0.07 9.53 8.69
N VAL A 264 1.02 9.04 7.91
CA VAL A 264 2.43 9.38 8.12
C VAL A 264 2.66 10.88 7.93
N ILE A 265 2.10 11.50 6.87
CA ILE A 265 2.27 12.95 6.63
C ILE A 265 1.54 13.80 7.68
N LYS A 266 0.37 13.34 8.17
CA LYS A 266 -0.41 14.03 9.22
C LYS A 266 0.35 14.09 10.54
N ASN A 267 1.14 13.06 10.85
CA ASN A 267 1.91 12.93 12.09
C ASN A 267 3.39 13.34 11.93
N ALA A 268 3.82 13.77 10.75
CA ALA A 268 5.18 14.23 10.50
C ALA A 268 5.37 15.69 10.90
N ASP A 269 6.56 16.05 11.39
CA ASP A 269 6.93 17.43 11.65
C ASP A 269 7.00 18.24 10.35
N ALA A 270 6.65 19.52 10.42
CA ALA A 270 6.69 20.44 9.27
C ALA A 270 8.07 20.46 8.59
N SER A 271 9.14 20.39 9.37
CA SER A 271 10.53 20.35 8.86
C SER A 271 10.83 19.08 8.08
N GLU A 272 10.34 17.91 8.52
CA GLU A 272 10.50 16.65 7.84
C GLU A 272 9.76 16.64 6.49
N VAL A 273 8.50 17.12 6.48
CA VAL A 273 7.70 17.25 5.24
C VAL A 273 8.37 18.19 4.25
N GLN A 274 8.87 19.36 4.71
CA GLN A 274 9.58 20.31 3.85
C GLN A 274 10.89 19.73 3.31
N HIS A 275 11.63 18.97 4.15
CA HIS A 275 12.84 18.29 3.72
C HIS A 275 12.53 17.27 2.60
N CYS A 276 11.53 16.41 2.80
CA CYS A 276 11.07 15.46 1.79
C CYS A 276 10.64 16.16 0.49
N SER A 277 9.86 17.25 0.59
CA SER A 277 9.41 18.03 -0.56
C SER A 277 10.56 18.47 -1.48
N LYS A 278 11.68 18.94 -0.88
CA LYS A 278 12.89 19.36 -1.61
C LYS A 278 13.58 18.19 -2.32
N LEU A 279 13.44 16.98 -1.83
CA LEU A 279 14.08 15.78 -2.38
C LEU A 279 13.29 15.17 -3.56
N LEU A 280 11.97 15.36 -3.62
CA LEU A 280 11.07 14.68 -4.56
C LEU A 280 11.48 14.82 -6.03
N GLN A 281 11.86 16.04 -6.46
CA GLN A 281 12.26 16.30 -7.85
C GLN A 281 13.51 15.50 -8.22
N GLY A 282 14.54 15.54 -7.37
CA GLY A 282 15.80 14.85 -7.59
C GLY A 282 15.69 13.33 -7.54
N LEU A 283 14.70 12.81 -6.81
CA LEU A 283 14.40 11.37 -6.72
C LEU A 283 13.39 10.90 -7.79
N GLY A 284 12.78 11.82 -8.56
CA GLY A 284 11.80 11.48 -9.60
C GLY A 284 10.44 11.07 -9.08
N MET A 285 10.10 11.45 -7.84
CA MET A 285 8.86 11.08 -7.15
C MET A 285 7.82 12.21 -7.15
N LYS A 286 8.14 13.41 -7.67
CA LYS A 286 7.28 14.60 -7.55
C LYS A 286 5.87 14.36 -8.08
N ARG A 287 5.72 13.76 -9.28
CA ARG A 287 4.40 13.54 -9.89
C ARG A 287 3.57 12.49 -9.14
N VAL A 288 4.23 11.47 -8.60
CA VAL A 288 3.56 10.48 -7.73
C VAL A 288 3.08 11.13 -6.44
N ALA A 289 3.92 11.95 -5.80
CA ALA A 289 3.51 12.72 -4.62
C ALA A 289 2.32 13.66 -4.94
N GLN A 290 2.33 14.34 -6.08
CA GLN A 290 1.22 15.18 -6.53
C GLN A 290 -0.08 14.39 -6.73
N ALA A 291 0.01 13.15 -7.24
CA ALA A 291 -1.13 12.26 -7.40
C ALA A 291 -1.70 11.80 -6.06
N VAL A 292 -0.83 11.35 -5.15
CA VAL A 292 -1.22 10.91 -3.82
C VAL A 292 -1.84 12.06 -3.02
N MET A 293 -1.24 13.27 -3.09
CA MET A 293 -1.78 14.45 -2.43
C MET A 293 -3.16 14.85 -2.97
N TRP A 294 -3.42 14.64 -4.26
CA TRP A 294 -4.74 14.90 -4.86
C TRP A 294 -5.80 13.92 -4.31
N ILE A 295 -5.51 12.61 -4.31
CA ILE A 295 -6.42 11.61 -3.73
C ILE A 295 -6.67 11.91 -2.26
N ALA A 296 -5.62 12.25 -1.51
CA ALA A 296 -5.71 12.56 -0.10
C ALA A 296 -6.59 13.76 0.20
N SER A 297 -6.38 14.88 -0.50
CA SER A 297 -7.11 16.14 -0.21
C SER A 297 -8.48 16.18 -0.85
N GLU A 298 -8.61 15.82 -2.13
CA GLU A 298 -9.85 16.01 -2.88
C GLU A 298 -10.86 14.87 -2.66
N LEU A 299 -10.39 13.64 -2.49
CA LEU A 299 -11.29 12.49 -2.34
C LEU A 299 -11.47 12.05 -0.88
N LEU A 300 -10.36 11.95 -0.13
CA LEU A 300 -10.41 11.51 1.27
C LEU A 300 -10.55 12.66 2.27
N GLY A 301 -10.48 13.93 1.83
CA GLY A 301 -10.70 15.11 2.66
C GLY A 301 -9.56 15.43 3.66
N PHE A 302 -8.37 14.84 3.50
CA PHE A 302 -7.25 15.16 4.38
C PHE A 302 -6.78 16.61 4.20
N THR A 303 -6.57 17.29 5.33
CA THR A 303 -5.89 18.58 5.39
C THR A 303 -4.54 18.40 6.07
N PHE A 304 -3.52 19.08 5.54
CA PHE A 304 -2.15 18.98 6.04
C PHE A 304 -1.60 20.34 6.41
N HIS A 305 -1.00 20.45 7.60
CA HIS A 305 -0.37 21.70 8.07
C HIS A 305 0.79 22.14 7.18
N THR A 306 1.50 21.16 6.59
CA THR A 306 2.62 21.41 5.68
C THR A 306 2.44 20.61 4.42
N ARG A 307 2.62 21.27 3.27
CA ARG A 307 2.40 20.68 1.96
C ARG A 307 3.65 19.97 1.46
N LEU A 308 3.54 18.65 1.22
CA LEU A 308 4.60 17.85 0.61
C LEU A 308 4.74 18.13 -0.90
N ALA A 309 3.63 18.21 -1.62
CA ALA A 309 3.56 18.54 -3.04
C ALA A 309 2.20 19.20 -3.34
N TYR A 310 2.15 20.04 -4.38
CA TYR A 310 0.88 20.58 -4.87
C TYR A 310 0.07 19.46 -5.52
N PRO A 311 -1.21 19.25 -5.12
CA PRO A 311 -2.10 18.28 -5.73
C PRO A 311 -2.21 18.49 -7.24
N SER A 312 -2.33 17.40 -7.98
CA SER A 312 -2.53 17.45 -9.44
C SER A 312 -3.63 16.48 -9.83
N GLN A 313 -4.75 17.02 -10.28
CA GLN A 313 -5.90 16.24 -10.74
C GLN A 313 -5.49 15.23 -11.83
N ARG A 314 -4.78 15.69 -12.85
CA ARG A 314 -4.30 14.84 -13.94
C ARG A 314 -3.57 13.58 -13.48
N TRP A 315 -2.64 13.74 -12.51
CA TRP A 315 -1.87 12.62 -11.98
C TRP A 315 -2.67 11.81 -10.98
N GLY A 316 -3.53 12.48 -10.21
CA GLY A 316 -4.46 11.84 -9.27
C GLY A 316 -5.44 10.90 -9.96
N GLU A 317 -6.10 11.36 -11.01
CA GLU A 317 -7.01 10.54 -11.82
C GLU A 317 -6.31 9.34 -12.46
N MET A 318 -5.08 9.53 -12.94
CA MET A 318 -4.27 8.42 -13.48
C MET A 318 -3.96 7.37 -12.41
N LEU A 319 -3.57 7.77 -11.19
CA LEU A 319 -3.30 6.87 -10.09
C LEU A 319 -4.58 6.19 -9.61
N LEU A 320 -5.68 6.94 -9.47
CA LEU A 320 -6.98 6.42 -9.07
C LEU A 320 -7.50 5.36 -10.04
N ALA A 321 -7.39 5.60 -11.35
CA ALA A 321 -7.79 4.63 -12.36
C ALA A 321 -7.05 3.28 -12.20
N HIS A 322 -5.78 3.30 -11.80
CA HIS A 322 -5.04 2.06 -11.49
C HIS A 322 -5.50 1.41 -10.18
N ILE A 323 -5.76 2.19 -9.14
CA ILE A 323 -6.31 1.69 -7.88
C ILE A 323 -7.64 0.97 -8.12
N VAL A 324 -8.50 1.59 -8.90
CA VAL A 324 -9.83 1.06 -9.26
C VAL A 324 -9.73 -0.24 -10.07
N ASN A 325 -8.84 -0.29 -11.06
CA ASN A 325 -8.75 -1.45 -11.95
C ASN A 325 -7.98 -2.62 -11.36
N ASP A 326 -6.86 -2.35 -10.70
CA ASP A 326 -5.90 -3.40 -10.29
C ASP A 326 -6.15 -3.89 -8.84
N GLY A 327 -6.75 -3.06 -7.98
CA GLY A 327 -6.90 -3.35 -6.54
C GLY A 327 -5.56 -3.47 -5.82
N ASN A 328 -5.61 -3.97 -4.57
CA ASN A 328 -4.41 -4.09 -3.75
C ASN A 328 -3.43 -5.11 -4.35
N PHE A 329 -2.23 -4.66 -4.71
CA PHE A 329 -1.15 -5.44 -5.33
C PHE A 329 -1.54 -6.16 -6.64
N GLY A 330 -2.54 -5.69 -7.37
CA GLY A 330 -2.98 -6.30 -8.63
C GLY A 330 -3.54 -7.73 -8.48
N GLN A 331 -3.93 -8.13 -7.26
CA GLN A 331 -4.45 -9.47 -6.99
C GLN A 331 -5.75 -9.77 -7.72
N PHE A 332 -6.44 -8.71 -8.16
CA PHE A 332 -7.73 -8.78 -8.83
C PHE A 332 -7.68 -8.33 -10.28
N ALA A 333 -6.47 -8.11 -10.83
CA ALA A 333 -6.33 -7.82 -12.25
C ALA A 333 -6.80 -9.04 -13.06
N GLU A 334 -7.76 -8.85 -13.94
CA GLU A 334 -8.29 -9.90 -14.81
C GLU A 334 -7.18 -10.45 -15.71
N SER A 335 -6.64 -11.60 -15.34
CA SER A 335 -5.60 -12.31 -16.09
C SER A 335 -6.05 -13.70 -16.57
N GLU A 336 -7.27 -14.10 -16.23
CA GLU A 336 -7.82 -15.40 -16.65
C GLU A 336 -8.12 -15.40 -18.15
N GLY A 337 -7.57 -16.38 -18.86
CA GLY A 337 -7.81 -16.58 -20.30
C GLY A 337 -6.82 -15.92 -21.26
N TYR A 338 -5.89 -15.09 -20.79
CA TYR A 338 -4.91 -14.45 -21.68
C TYR A 338 -3.74 -15.37 -22.03
N THR A 339 -3.37 -15.38 -23.32
CA THR A 339 -2.12 -16.00 -23.76
C THR A 339 -0.92 -15.24 -23.19
N PHE A 340 0.23 -15.92 -23.10
CA PHE A 340 1.49 -15.30 -22.65
C PHE A 340 1.84 -14.01 -23.40
N VAL A 341 1.68 -14.02 -24.74
CA VAL A 341 1.93 -12.84 -25.60
C VAL A 341 0.97 -11.70 -25.28
N HIS A 342 -0.31 -12.02 -25.06
CA HIS A 342 -1.31 -11.01 -24.71
C HIS A 342 -0.99 -10.35 -23.37
N ARG A 343 -0.58 -11.13 -22.36
CA ARG A 343 -0.16 -10.60 -21.05
C ARG A 343 1.03 -9.65 -21.16
N ILE A 344 2.05 -10.01 -21.93
CA ILE A 344 3.18 -9.11 -22.19
C ILE A 344 2.71 -7.83 -22.88
N ALA A 345 1.87 -7.93 -23.91
CA ALA A 345 1.38 -6.76 -24.63
C ALA A 345 0.58 -5.81 -23.71
N VAL A 346 -0.31 -6.35 -22.86
CA VAL A 346 -1.08 -5.57 -21.88
C VAL A 346 -0.15 -4.88 -20.88
N GLU A 347 0.86 -5.59 -20.36
CA GLU A 347 1.84 -5.03 -19.43
C GLU A 347 2.65 -3.90 -20.09
N GLN A 348 3.12 -4.09 -21.33
CA GLN A 348 3.86 -3.06 -22.05
C GLN A 348 2.99 -1.84 -22.37
N LEU A 349 1.74 -2.02 -22.78
CA LEU A 349 0.80 -0.93 -23.00
C LEU A 349 0.52 -0.16 -21.71
N ARG A 350 0.40 -0.86 -20.57
CA ARG A 350 0.27 -0.24 -19.25
C ARG A 350 1.49 0.64 -18.95
N LYS A 351 2.71 0.12 -19.09
CA LYS A 351 3.95 0.88 -18.85
C LYS A 351 4.05 2.10 -19.76
N LEU A 352 3.66 2.01 -21.03
CA LEU A 352 3.61 3.15 -21.94
C LEU A 352 2.63 4.23 -21.47
N ARG A 353 1.46 3.85 -20.94
CA ARG A 353 0.51 4.80 -20.35
C ARG A 353 1.06 5.51 -19.12
N LEU A 354 1.93 4.86 -18.35
CA LEU A 354 2.56 5.41 -17.15
C LEU A 354 3.81 6.27 -17.45
N MET A 355 4.34 6.16 -18.65
CA MET A 355 5.52 6.91 -19.10
C MET A 355 5.44 8.42 -18.81
N PRO A 356 4.31 9.13 -19.04
CA PRO A 356 4.22 10.56 -18.74
C PRO A 356 4.42 10.90 -17.26
N MET A 357 4.06 9.98 -16.35
CA MET A 357 4.18 10.20 -14.90
C MET A 357 5.57 9.83 -14.35
N CYS A 358 6.13 8.70 -14.80
CA CYS A 358 7.37 8.12 -14.28
C CYS A 358 8.36 7.73 -15.40
N PRO A 359 8.76 8.63 -16.32
CA PRO A 359 9.48 8.26 -17.54
C PRO A 359 10.78 7.50 -17.28
N SER A 360 11.66 8.01 -16.42
CA SER A 360 12.93 7.36 -16.14
C SER A 360 12.77 6.02 -15.40
N GLU A 361 11.83 5.91 -14.49
CA GLU A 361 11.60 4.67 -13.75
C GLU A 361 11.07 3.55 -14.67
N VAL A 362 10.20 3.89 -15.61
CA VAL A 362 9.71 2.94 -16.62
C VAL A 362 10.85 2.50 -17.54
N VAL A 363 11.62 3.45 -18.12
CA VAL A 363 12.72 3.12 -19.05
C VAL A 363 13.79 2.26 -18.36
N TRP A 364 14.29 2.69 -17.20
CA TRP A 364 15.32 1.95 -16.48
C TRP A 364 14.81 0.63 -15.90
N GLY A 365 13.53 0.56 -15.53
CA GLY A 365 12.87 -0.69 -15.13
C GLY A 365 12.88 -1.71 -16.26
N GLU A 366 12.50 -1.31 -17.49
CA GLU A 366 12.54 -2.18 -18.67
C GLU A 366 13.97 -2.61 -19.04
N LEU A 367 14.92 -1.69 -19.01
CA LEU A 367 16.34 -2.04 -19.29
C LEU A 367 16.86 -3.09 -18.28
N ARG A 368 16.54 -2.95 -17.00
CA ARG A 368 16.91 -3.94 -15.97
C ARG A 368 16.22 -5.28 -16.21
N TYR A 369 14.93 -5.26 -16.54
CA TYR A 369 14.17 -6.47 -16.85
C TYR A 369 14.79 -7.22 -18.05
N ILE A 370 15.08 -6.51 -19.13
CA ILE A 370 15.73 -7.08 -20.34
C ILE A 370 17.09 -7.68 -20.00
N THR A 371 17.91 -6.95 -19.24
CA THR A 371 19.24 -7.44 -18.84
C THR A 371 19.16 -8.69 -17.96
N GLU A 372 18.19 -8.77 -17.04
CA GLU A 372 17.99 -9.92 -16.18
C GLU A 372 17.44 -11.13 -16.98
N VAL A 373 16.52 -10.90 -17.92
CA VAL A 373 16.03 -11.94 -18.82
C VAL A 373 17.17 -12.52 -19.64
N LEU A 374 18.01 -11.66 -20.24
CA LEU A 374 19.16 -12.12 -21.02
C LEU A 374 20.17 -12.88 -20.16
N ARG A 375 20.44 -12.45 -18.94
CA ARG A 375 21.34 -13.13 -18.00
C ARG A 375 20.85 -14.52 -17.59
N THR A 376 19.54 -14.65 -17.35
CA THR A 376 18.93 -15.91 -16.88
C THR A 376 18.49 -16.84 -18.00
N MET A 377 18.47 -16.36 -19.24
CA MET A 377 18.02 -17.12 -20.42
C MET A 377 18.82 -18.44 -20.64
N PRO A 378 20.17 -18.47 -20.55
CA PRO A 378 20.94 -19.71 -20.70
C PRO A 378 20.53 -20.80 -19.68
N GLU A 379 20.34 -20.42 -18.41
CA GLU A 379 19.91 -21.35 -17.37
C GLU A 379 18.48 -21.86 -17.59
N ARG A 380 17.58 -20.99 -18.06
CA ARG A 380 16.19 -21.35 -18.38
C ARG A 380 16.12 -22.33 -19.55
N ILE A 381 16.95 -22.13 -20.56
CA ILE A 381 17.06 -23.04 -21.72
C ILE A 381 17.62 -24.38 -21.27
N SER A 382 18.74 -24.40 -20.52
CA SER A 382 19.39 -25.63 -20.09
C SER A 382 18.50 -26.48 -19.17
N LYS A 383 17.70 -25.87 -18.31
CA LYS A 383 16.77 -26.55 -17.38
C LYS A 383 15.43 -26.92 -18.02
N ARG A 384 15.25 -26.78 -19.35
CA ARG A 384 13.96 -26.99 -20.07
C ARG A 384 12.76 -26.29 -19.38
N ARG A 385 12.97 -25.18 -18.74
CA ARG A 385 11.93 -24.40 -18.03
C ARG A 385 11.17 -23.42 -18.93
N LEU A 386 11.25 -23.57 -20.23
CA LEU A 386 10.32 -22.97 -21.21
C LEU A 386 9.04 -23.81 -21.28
N ALA A 387 8.46 -24.17 -20.16
CA ALA A 387 7.11 -24.70 -20.13
C ALA A 387 6.14 -23.55 -20.43
N LEU A 388 5.62 -23.54 -21.62
CA LEU A 388 4.45 -22.78 -22.06
C LEU A 388 3.23 -23.22 -21.23
N GLY A 389 2.99 -22.62 -20.11
CA GLY A 389 1.80 -22.92 -19.33
C GLY A 389 1.89 -22.50 -17.86
N ASN A 390 0.99 -21.66 -17.47
CA ASN A 390 0.54 -21.43 -16.10
C ASN A 390 1.60 -21.15 -15.01
N ARG A 391 2.51 -20.21 -15.21
CA ARG A 391 3.19 -19.56 -14.09
C ARG A 391 2.90 -18.05 -14.13
N LYS A 392 2.30 -17.54 -13.04
CA LYS A 392 2.40 -16.14 -12.69
C LYS A 392 3.84 -15.70 -12.97
N LEU A 393 4.04 -14.72 -13.84
CA LEU A 393 5.32 -14.04 -13.92
C LEU A 393 5.58 -13.57 -12.48
N ARG A 394 6.49 -14.27 -11.78
CA ARG A 394 7.03 -13.71 -10.54
C ARG A 394 7.57 -12.36 -10.96
N THR A 395 7.00 -11.31 -10.38
CA THR A 395 7.63 -10.01 -10.41
C THR A 395 9.07 -10.24 -10.05
N VAL A 396 9.97 -9.97 -11.00
CA VAL A 396 11.39 -10.06 -10.73
C VAL A 396 11.61 -9.04 -9.62
N ASP A 397 11.84 -9.51 -8.40
CA ASP A 397 12.19 -8.68 -7.27
C ASP A 397 13.51 -8.03 -7.61
N MET A 398 13.41 -6.78 -8.04
CA MET A 398 14.56 -5.93 -8.36
C MET A 398 15.04 -5.19 -7.14
#